data_497e85ea6a9c663e37a309a4f0515a05
#
_entry.id   497e85ea6a9c663e37a309a4f0515a05
#
_cell.length_a   1.000
_cell.length_b   1.000
_cell.length_c   1.000
_cell.angle_alpha   90.00
_cell.angle_beta   90.00
_cell.angle_gamma   90.00
#
_symmetry.space_group_name_H-M   'P 1'
#
loop_
_entity.id
_entity.type
_entity.pdbx_description
1 polymer ?
#
loop_
_entity_poly.entity_id
_entity_poly.type
_entity_poly.pdbx_seq_one_letter_code
_entity_poly.pdbx_strand_id
1 'polypeptide(L)'
;MSTSRKTFHPRHLRQRLGLNQQQFWSAVGVTQSGGSRYESGRDMPRPVTELVRLVHIEGIDLARARGEHFVIANHLRNTNPALYSRIKDQIRAKAGRAAR
;
A
#
# COMPACT_ATOMS: atom_id res chain seq x y z
N MET A 1 -2.94 22.34 3.17
CA MET A 1 -2.12 21.56 2.69
C MET A 1 -2.28 20.13 2.87
N SER A 2 -2.80 19.73 3.82
CA SER A 2 -2.87 18.33 4.12
C SER A 2 -3.73 17.53 3.18
N THR A 3 -4.60 18.15 2.45
CA THR A 3 -5.45 17.43 1.50
C THR A 3 -4.65 16.73 0.41
N SER A 4 -3.43 17.19 0.16
CA SER A 4 -2.61 16.59 -0.86
C SER A 4 -2.22 15.15 -0.58
N ARG A 5 -2.43 14.68 0.63
CA ARG A 5 -2.06 13.31 0.97
C ARG A 5 -3.00 12.29 0.36
N LYS A 6 -4.24 12.67 0.12
CA LYS A 6 -5.20 11.74 -0.46
C LYS A 6 -5.10 11.85 -1.97
N THR A 7 -4.26 11.02 -2.55
CA THR A 7 -4.03 11.01 -3.98
C THR A 7 -4.89 10.00 -4.71
N PHE A 8 -5.82 9.35 -4.01
CA PHE A 8 -6.67 8.32 -4.59
C PHE A 8 -8.07 8.39 -4.00
N HIS A 9 -9.02 7.85 -4.72
CA HIS A 9 -10.37 7.65 -4.20
C HIS A 9 -10.50 6.19 -3.79
N PRO A 10 -10.84 5.89 -2.54
CA PRO A 10 -10.81 4.50 -2.06
C PRO A 10 -11.68 3.54 -2.84
N ARG A 11 -12.88 3.98 -3.26
CA ARG A 11 -13.75 3.11 -4.06
C ARG A 11 -13.11 2.77 -5.40
N HIS A 12 -12.54 3.76 -6.06
CA HIS A 12 -11.91 3.52 -7.37
C HIS A 12 -10.70 2.62 -7.23
N LEU A 13 -9.90 2.82 -6.20
CA LEU A 13 -8.76 1.96 -5.94
C LEU A 13 -9.23 0.51 -5.68
N ARG A 14 -10.25 0.36 -4.84
CA ARG A 14 -10.79 -0.95 -4.51
C ARG A 14 -11.30 -1.68 -5.75
N GLN A 15 -12.06 -0.98 -6.59
CA GLN A 15 -12.61 -1.58 -7.80
C GLN A 15 -11.52 -1.98 -8.77
N ARG A 16 -10.48 -1.17 -8.88
CA ARG A 16 -9.34 -1.47 -9.75
C ARG A 16 -8.61 -2.72 -9.29
N LEU A 17 -8.59 -2.97 -7.98
CA LEU A 17 -7.96 -4.15 -7.41
C LEU A 17 -8.85 -5.38 -7.44
N GLY A 18 -10.13 -5.23 -7.81
CA GLY A 18 -11.04 -6.36 -7.88
C GLY A 18 -11.51 -6.86 -6.52
N LEU A 19 -11.48 -6.01 -5.50
CA LEU A 19 -11.84 -6.41 -4.14
C LEU A 19 -13.22 -5.88 -3.78
N ASN A 20 -13.94 -6.63 -2.92
CA ASN A 20 -15.17 -6.10 -2.35
C ASN A 20 -14.85 -5.24 -1.12
N GLN A 21 -15.86 -4.58 -0.57
CA GLN A 21 -15.65 -3.68 0.57
C GLN A 21 -15.06 -4.41 1.78
N GLN A 22 -15.58 -5.60 2.07
CA GLN A 22 -15.09 -6.36 3.21
C GLN A 22 -13.62 -6.69 3.07
N GLN A 23 -13.21 -7.16 1.90
CA GLN A 23 -11.83 -7.54 1.65
C GLN A 23 -10.90 -6.33 1.73
N PHE A 24 -11.31 -5.25 1.09
CA PHE A 24 -10.47 -4.06 1.01
C PHE A 24 -10.25 -3.42 2.38
N TRP A 25 -11.34 -3.19 3.12
CA TRP A 25 -11.26 -2.45 4.36
C TRP A 25 -10.77 -3.28 5.54
N SER A 26 -11.11 -4.58 5.57
CA SER A 26 -10.59 -5.43 6.65
C SER A 26 -9.08 -5.57 6.60
N ALA A 27 -8.49 -5.48 5.42
CA ALA A 27 -7.03 -5.56 5.28
C ALA A 27 -6.32 -4.41 5.98
N VAL A 28 -6.99 -3.28 6.20
CA VAL A 28 -6.41 -2.14 6.91
C VAL A 28 -7.04 -1.94 8.29
N GLY A 29 -7.81 -2.93 8.76
CA GLY A 29 -8.39 -2.87 10.10
C GLY A 29 -9.63 -2.00 10.23
N VAL A 30 -10.27 -1.69 9.12
CA VAL A 30 -11.49 -0.89 9.11
C VAL A 30 -12.69 -1.79 8.85
N THR A 31 -13.79 -1.55 9.56
CA THR A 31 -15.01 -2.33 9.34
C THR A 31 -15.61 -2.00 7.98
N GLN A 32 -16.43 -2.92 7.46
CA GLN A 32 -17.08 -2.67 6.18
C GLN A 32 -17.96 -1.41 6.23
N SER A 33 -18.71 -1.23 7.32
CA SER A 33 -19.56 -0.04 7.43
C SER A 33 -18.75 1.24 7.52
N GLY A 34 -17.63 1.23 8.23
CA GLY A 34 -16.72 2.38 8.27
C GLY A 34 -16.15 2.67 6.90
N GLY A 35 -15.74 1.64 6.20
CA GLY A 35 -15.19 1.79 4.85
C GLY A 35 -16.23 2.30 3.87
N SER A 36 -17.47 1.82 3.99
CA SER A 36 -18.55 2.28 3.15
C SER A 36 -18.77 3.79 3.30
N ARG A 37 -18.66 4.30 4.51
CA ARG A 37 -18.80 5.74 4.75
C ARG A 37 -17.68 6.51 4.09
N TYR A 38 -16.44 6.00 4.16
CA TYR A 38 -15.31 6.65 3.48
C TYR A 38 -15.51 6.67 1.97
N GLU A 39 -16.05 5.59 1.42
CA GLU A 39 -16.33 5.54 -0.01
C GLU A 39 -17.48 6.48 -0.41
N SER A 40 -18.34 6.80 0.54
CA SER A 40 -19.47 7.68 0.28
C SER A 40 -19.18 9.16 0.53
N GLY A 41 -17.95 9.49 0.87
CA GLY A 41 -17.54 10.88 0.98
C GLY A 41 -17.03 11.33 2.32
N ARG A 42 -17.12 10.49 3.35
CA ARG A 42 -16.56 10.84 4.65
C ARG A 42 -15.05 10.91 4.55
N ASP A 43 -14.46 11.93 5.13
CA ASP A 43 -13.00 12.08 5.11
C ASP A 43 -12.34 10.98 5.89
N MET A 44 -11.29 10.39 5.31
CA MET A 44 -10.48 9.41 6.01
C MET A 44 -9.49 10.13 6.93
N PRO A 45 -9.39 9.71 8.20
CA PRO A 45 -8.29 10.20 9.04
C PRO A 45 -6.96 9.85 8.41
N ARG A 46 -5.95 10.65 8.69
CA ARG A 46 -4.62 10.44 8.13
C ARG A 46 -4.10 9.01 8.35
N PRO A 47 -4.22 8.42 9.56
CA PRO A 47 -3.75 7.05 9.75
C PRO A 47 -4.43 6.05 8.82
N VAL A 48 -5.72 6.21 8.56
CA VAL A 48 -6.44 5.32 7.66
C VAL A 48 -5.94 5.49 6.23
N THR A 49 -5.75 6.73 5.80
CA THR A 49 -5.22 7.01 4.47
C THR A 49 -3.84 6.36 4.29
N GLU A 50 -2.98 6.47 5.31
CA GLU A 50 -1.64 5.88 5.23
C GLU A 50 -1.67 4.36 5.21
N LEU A 51 -2.57 3.74 5.99
CA LEU A 51 -2.71 2.29 5.96
C LEU A 51 -3.21 1.79 4.61
N VAL A 52 -4.18 2.48 4.02
CA VAL A 52 -4.67 2.13 2.70
C VAL A 52 -3.54 2.23 1.68
N ARG A 53 -2.75 3.28 1.75
CA ARG A 53 -1.61 3.44 0.85
C ARG A 53 -0.59 2.30 1.01
N LEU A 54 -0.20 2.02 2.24
CA LEU A 54 0.81 0.98 2.50
C LEU A 54 0.35 -0.40 2.04
N VAL A 55 -0.90 -0.75 2.34
CA VAL A 55 -1.39 -2.09 2.04
C VAL A 55 -1.78 -2.23 0.57
N HIS A 56 -2.55 -1.29 0.05
CA HIS A 56 -3.17 -1.47 -1.27
C HIS A 56 -2.40 -0.83 -2.42
N ILE A 57 -1.59 0.17 -2.15
CA ILE A 57 -0.78 0.79 -3.19
C ILE A 57 0.65 0.24 -3.15
N GLU A 58 1.25 0.22 -1.95
CA GLU A 58 2.62 -0.26 -1.82
C GLU A 58 2.72 -1.79 -1.69
N GLY A 59 1.60 -2.46 -1.42
CA GLY A 59 1.58 -3.93 -1.36
C GLY A 59 2.21 -4.52 -0.13
N ILE A 60 2.22 -3.79 0.99
CA ILE A 60 2.83 -4.28 2.22
C ILE A 60 1.84 -5.12 3.01
N ASP A 61 2.26 -6.34 3.39
CA ASP A 61 1.49 -7.19 4.28
C ASP A 61 1.80 -6.75 5.71
N LEU A 62 0.86 -6.08 6.35
CA LEU A 62 1.06 -5.53 7.68
C LEU A 62 1.41 -6.59 8.72
N ALA A 63 0.85 -7.78 8.58
CA ALA A 63 1.09 -8.86 9.54
C ALA A 63 2.53 -9.36 9.49
N ARG A 64 3.20 -9.22 8.35
CA ARG A 64 4.56 -9.71 8.16
C ARG A 64 5.60 -8.60 8.15
N ALA A 65 5.19 -7.35 8.09
CA ALA A 65 6.13 -6.23 8.03
C ALA A 65 6.91 -6.15 9.33
N ARG A 66 8.22 -5.97 9.21
CA ARG A 66 9.12 -5.80 10.35
C ARG A 66 9.96 -4.57 10.10
N GLY A 67 10.28 -3.85 11.18
CA GLY A 67 11.12 -2.66 11.06
C GLY A 67 12.43 -2.93 10.36
N GLU A 68 13.02 -4.11 10.60
CA GLU A 68 14.31 -4.44 10.00
C GLU A 68 14.25 -4.46 8.47
N HIS A 69 13.11 -4.80 7.88
CA HIS A 69 12.99 -4.82 6.42
C HIS A 69 13.25 -3.41 5.86
N PHE A 70 12.73 -2.40 6.53
CA PHE A 70 12.85 -1.02 6.07
C PHE A 70 14.24 -0.46 6.39
N VAL A 71 14.79 -0.84 7.54
CA VAL A 71 16.14 -0.41 7.92
C VAL A 71 17.15 -0.99 6.95
N ILE A 72 17.03 -2.27 6.62
CA ILE A 72 17.93 -2.93 5.69
C ILE A 72 17.83 -2.30 4.30
N ALA A 73 16.60 -2.07 3.83
CA ALA A 73 16.41 -1.47 2.52
C ALA A 73 17.00 -0.07 2.45
N ASN A 74 16.79 0.74 3.49
CA ASN A 74 17.34 2.09 3.53
C ASN A 74 18.85 2.09 3.60
N HIS A 75 19.42 1.20 4.40
CA HIS A 75 20.87 1.07 4.52
C HIS A 75 21.49 0.71 3.18
N LEU A 76 20.92 -0.29 2.52
CA LEU A 76 21.42 -0.74 1.22
C LEU A 76 21.32 0.39 0.18
N ARG A 77 20.19 1.07 0.13
CA ARG A 77 20.01 2.16 -0.81
C ARG A 77 21.03 3.27 -0.61
N ASN A 78 21.35 3.57 0.65
CA ASN A 78 22.28 4.66 0.99
C ASN A 78 23.73 4.26 0.80
N THR A 79 24.09 2.99 1.06
CA THR A 79 25.48 2.57 1.01
C THR A 79 25.89 1.86 -0.28
N ASN A 80 24.93 1.28 -0.98
CA ASN A 80 25.22 0.60 -2.24
C ASN A 80 24.03 0.74 -3.19
N PRO A 81 23.82 1.95 -3.73
CA PRO A 81 22.66 2.21 -4.58
C PRO A 81 22.64 1.39 -5.87
N ALA A 82 23.80 1.01 -6.39
CA ALA A 82 23.86 0.18 -7.59
C ALA A 82 23.28 -1.21 -7.34
N LEU A 83 23.63 -1.81 -6.21
CA LEU A 83 23.09 -3.11 -5.83
C LEU A 83 21.60 -3.00 -5.54
N TYR A 84 21.18 -1.93 -4.85
CA TYR A 84 19.78 -1.70 -4.56
C TYR A 84 18.95 -1.65 -5.86
N SER A 85 19.43 -0.90 -6.85
CA SER A 85 18.74 -0.78 -8.15
C SER A 85 18.69 -2.11 -8.88
N ARG A 86 19.78 -2.88 -8.84
CA ARG A 86 19.83 -4.17 -9.49
C ARG A 86 18.84 -5.15 -8.87
N ILE A 87 18.76 -5.18 -7.55
CA ILE A 87 17.79 -6.02 -6.85
C ILE A 87 16.38 -5.61 -7.21
N LYS A 88 16.12 -4.30 -7.23
CA LYS A 88 14.80 -3.76 -7.57
C LYS A 88 14.37 -4.20 -8.97
N ASP A 89 15.30 -4.17 -9.93
CA ASP A 89 15.01 -4.60 -11.29
C ASP A 89 14.72 -6.09 -11.36
N GLN A 90 15.47 -6.90 -10.60
CA GLN A 90 15.23 -8.33 -10.53
C GLN A 90 13.85 -8.65 -9.98
N ILE A 91 13.42 -7.92 -8.93
CA ILE A 91 12.12 -8.12 -8.34
C ILE A 91 11.03 -7.76 -9.35
N ARG A 92 11.17 -6.64 -10.07
CA ARG A 92 10.20 -6.24 -11.09
C ARG A 92 10.08 -7.25 -12.21
N ALA A 93 11.21 -7.75 -12.67
CA ALA A 93 11.21 -8.74 -13.75
C ALA A 93 10.49 -10.01 -13.31
N LYS A 94 10.75 -10.45 -12.08
CA LYS A 94 10.12 -11.64 -11.54
C LYS A 94 8.62 -11.44 -11.35
N ALA A 95 8.21 -10.28 -10.84
CA ALA A 95 6.80 -9.96 -10.65
C ALA A 95 6.08 -9.88 -12.00
N GLY A 96 6.71 -9.29 -12.99
CA GLY A 96 6.15 -9.22 -14.33
C GLY A 96 5.93 -10.59 -14.94
N ARG A 97 6.86 -11.51 -14.73
CA ARG A 97 6.70 -12.88 -15.22
C ARG A 97 5.61 -13.61 -14.45
N ALA A 98 5.52 -13.40 -13.16
CA ALA A 98 4.50 -14.04 -12.34
C ALA A 98 3.10 -13.54 -12.69
N ALA A 99 2.98 -12.29 -13.16
CA ALA A 99 1.70 -11.70 -13.50
C ALA A 99 1.14 -12.24 -14.83
N ARG A 100 1.97 -12.90 -15.60
CA ARG A 100 1.52 -13.50 -16.85
C ARG A 100 0.96 -14.89 -16.59
#